data_d5cde5ae6b544f7685123dd1468510d3
#
_entry.id   d5cde5ae6b544f7685123dd1468510d3
#
_cell.length_a   1.000
_cell.length_b   1.000
_cell.length_c   1.000
_cell.angle_alpha   90.00
_cell.angle_beta   90.00
_cell.angle_gamma   90.00
#
_symmetry.space_group_name_H-M   'P 1'
#
loop_
_entity.id
_entity.type
_entity.pdbx_description
1 polymer ?
#
loop_
_entity_poly.entity_id
_entity_poly.type
_entity_poly.pdbx_seq_one_letter_code
_entity_poly.pdbx_strand_id
1 'polypeptide(L)'
;MQHLKVMVVDDTSVSRMLLVDSLNEIGIKNIVLAGDGEQALNTMMASPCHIVFSDMNMPKLNGLQLLKALREFGPTRQCCFILVTGKGDRAMIEEGKKFGLNNFLAKPFTSATLKAAIEAVVGKLV
;
A
#
# COMPACT_ATOMS: atom_id res chain seq x y z
N MET A 1 12.40 -12.01 2.95
CA MET A 1 11.14 -11.29 3.19
C MET A 1 11.15 -10.47 4.45
N GLN A 2 11.92 -10.90 5.44
CA GLN A 2 12.03 -10.15 6.69
C GLN A 2 12.65 -8.76 6.50
N HIS A 3 13.39 -8.57 5.41
CA HIS A 3 14.00 -7.29 5.10
C HIS A 3 13.05 -6.30 4.41
N LEU A 4 11.86 -6.74 4.04
CA LEU A 4 10.89 -5.85 3.41
C LEU A 4 10.35 -4.83 4.41
N LYS A 5 10.43 -3.57 4.04
CA LYS A 5 9.86 -2.48 4.81
C LYS A 5 8.55 -2.07 4.14
N VAL A 6 7.46 -2.18 4.86
CA VAL A 6 6.11 -1.99 4.33
C VAL A 6 5.43 -0.82 5.02
N MET A 7 4.82 0.06 4.25
CA MET A 7 4.00 1.14 4.79
C MET A 7 2.53 0.79 4.65
N VAL A 8 1.77 1.03 5.71
CA VAL A 8 0.31 0.89 5.71
C VAL A 8 -0.30 2.27 5.90
N VAL A 9 -1.08 2.71 4.91
CA VAL A 9 -1.73 4.02 4.91
C VAL A 9 -3.23 3.83 4.95
N ASP A 10 -3.84 4.24 6.05
CA ASP A 10 -5.29 4.13 6.24
C ASP A 10 -5.68 5.11 7.34
N ASP A 11 -6.73 5.90 7.13
CA ASP A 11 -7.19 6.89 8.10
C ASP A 11 -8.04 6.28 9.22
N THR A 12 -8.39 5.00 9.11
CA THR A 12 -9.18 4.27 10.11
C THR A 12 -8.29 3.31 10.89
N SER A 13 -8.23 3.47 12.21
CA SER A 13 -7.34 2.65 13.03
C SER A 13 -7.70 1.16 12.98
N VAL A 14 -8.99 0.82 12.92
CA VAL A 14 -9.42 -0.58 12.83
C VAL A 14 -8.96 -1.22 11.53
N SER A 15 -9.18 -0.57 10.41
CA SER A 15 -8.74 -1.02 9.09
C SER A 15 -7.22 -1.18 9.04
N ARG A 16 -6.51 -0.20 9.59
CA ARG A 16 -5.06 -0.20 9.64
C ARG A 16 -4.53 -1.42 10.41
N MET A 17 -5.13 -1.71 11.55
CA MET A 17 -4.72 -2.85 12.39
C MET A 17 -5.01 -4.19 11.74
N LEU A 18 -6.13 -4.31 11.01
CA LEU A 18 -6.44 -5.55 10.28
C LEU A 18 -5.35 -5.87 9.27
N LEU A 19 -4.87 -4.85 8.57
CA LEU A 19 -3.82 -5.02 7.58
C LEU A 19 -2.49 -5.38 8.27
N VAL A 20 -2.16 -4.70 9.36
CA VAL A 20 -0.94 -4.98 10.14
C VAL A 20 -0.96 -6.42 10.65
N ASP A 21 -2.08 -6.87 11.22
CA ASP A 21 -2.19 -8.22 11.74
C ASP A 21 -1.99 -9.26 10.63
N SER A 22 -2.56 -9.03 9.46
CA SER A 22 -2.39 -9.93 8.32
C SER A 22 -0.96 -9.96 7.81
N LEU A 23 -0.28 -8.81 7.78
CA LEU A 23 1.14 -8.73 7.40
C LEU A 23 2.01 -9.50 8.39
N ASN A 24 1.76 -9.33 9.70
CA ASN A 24 2.48 -10.05 10.74
C ASN A 24 2.30 -11.56 10.60
N GLU A 25 1.08 -11.98 10.26
CA GLU A 25 0.75 -13.39 10.11
C GLU A 25 1.55 -14.05 8.99
N ILE A 26 1.87 -13.32 7.94
CA ILE A 26 2.67 -13.86 6.83
C ILE A 26 4.17 -13.57 6.99
N GLY A 27 4.59 -13.06 8.14
CA GLY A 27 6.00 -12.91 8.48
C GLY A 27 6.61 -11.55 8.21
N ILE A 28 5.82 -10.55 7.82
CA ILE A 28 6.32 -9.19 7.60
C ILE A 28 6.16 -8.39 8.89
N LYS A 29 7.28 -7.98 9.47
CA LYS A 29 7.32 -7.31 10.77
C LYS A 29 7.77 -5.84 10.71
N ASN A 30 8.50 -5.45 9.69
CA ASN A 30 9.00 -4.08 9.55
C ASN A 30 7.93 -3.22 8.87
N ILE A 31 7.03 -2.67 9.68
CA ILE A 31 5.84 -1.96 9.22
C ILE A 31 5.85 -0.52 9.72
N VAL A 32 5.59 0.41 8.81
CA VAL A 32 5.45 1.84 9.12
C VAL A 32 4.01 2.22 8.88
N LEU A 33 3.43 2.97 9.81
CA LEU A 33 2.02 3.37 9.74
C LEU A 33 1.89 4.84 9.37
N ALA A 34 0.89 5.15 8.56
CA ALA A 34 0.51 6.53 8.25
C ALA A 34 -1.02 6.66 8.31
N GLY A 35 -1.48 7.73 8.92
CA GLY A 35 -2.91 7.96 9.10
C GLY A 35 -3.59 8.70 7.96
N ASP A 36 -2.83 9.27 7.04
CA ASP A 36 -3.35 9.94 5.85
C ASP A 36 -2.28 9.99 4.76
N GLY A 37 -2.71 10.43 3.56
CA GLY A 37 -1.82 10.44 2.41
C GLY A 37 -0.68 11.45 2.52
N GLU A 38 -0.90 12.57 3.18
CA GLU A 38 0.16 13.58 3.36
C GLU A 38 1.25 13.06 4.29
N GLN A 39 0.86 12.45 5.40
CA GLN A 39 1.80 11.83 6.33
C GLN A 39 2.60 10.73 5.63
N ALA A 40 1.91 9.91 4.83
CA ALA A 40 2.55 8.83 4.08
C ALA A 40 3.60 9.38 3.11
N LEU A 41 3.25 10.43 2.37
CA LEU A 41 4.17 11.04 1.41
C LEU A 41 5.40 11.58 2.11
N ASN A 42 5.21 12.34 3.19
CA ASN A 42 6.34 12.92 3.93
C ASN A 42 7.25 11.85 4.51
N THR A 43 6.67 10.77 5.04
CA THR A 43 7.46 9.67 5.59
C THR A 43 8.23 8.93 4.50
N MET A 44 7.59 8.69 3.35
CA MET A 44 8.25 8.03 2.22
C MET A 44 9.38 8.88 1.64
N MET A 45 9.21 10.19 1.60
CA MET A 45 10.26 11.08 1.10
C MET A 45 11.47 11.08 2.01
N ALA A 46 11.27 10.93 3.32
CA ALA A 46 12.36 10.89 4.30
C ALA A 46 13.01 9.51 4.40
N SER A 47 12.22 8.45 4.29
CA SER A 47 12.70 7.07 4.45
C SER A 47 11.83 6.13 3.63
N PRO A 48 12.16 5.91 2.36
CA PRO A 48 11.33 5.10 1.47
C PRO A 48 11.14 3.66 1.94
N CYS A 49 9.92 3.16 1.76
CA CYS A 49 9.58 1.76 1.99
C CYS A 49 9.59 1.00 0.67
N HIS A 50 9.72 -0.32 0.75
CA HIS A 50 9.68 -1.17 -0.43
C HIS A 50 8.27 -1.31 -1.01
N ILE A 51 7.28 -1.40 -0.12
CA ILE A 51 5.88 -1.62 -0.49
C ILE A 51 5.01 -0.63 0.27
N VAL A 52 4.03 -0.03 -0.41
CA VAL A 52 3.02 0.83 0.20
C VAL A 52 1.65 0.20 -0.03
N PHE A 53 0.93 -0.07 1.06
CA PHE A 53 -0.49 -0.41 1.01
C PHE A 53 -1.27 0.84 1.37
N SER A 54 -2.13 1.30 0.49
CA SER A 54 -2.89 2.52 0.72
C SER A 54 -4.37 2.31 0.46
N ASP A 55 -5.20 2.74 1.41
CA ASP A 55 -6.62 2.88 1.16
C ASP A 55 -6.84 3.95 0.08
N MET A 56 -7.95 3.85 -0.64
CA MET A 56 -8.27 4.82 -1.68
C MET A 56 -8.80 6.11 -1.08
N ASN A 57 -9.71 6.02 -0.12
CA ASN A 57 -10.41 7.18 0.42
C ASN A 57 -9.80 7.63 1.74
N MET A 58 -9.03 8.71 1.66
CA MET A 58 -8.34 9.30 2.81
C MET A 58 -8.40 10.82 2.71
N PRO A 59 -8.36 11.53 3.85
CA PRO A 59 -8.29 12.99 3.83
C PRO A 59 -6.92 13.44 3.29
N LYS A 60 -6.86 14.68 2.82
CA LYS A 60 -5.68 15.37 2.29
C LYS A 60 -5.24 14.84 0.93
N LEU A 61 -4.72 13.61 0.87
CA LEU A 61 -4.39 12.93 -0.39
C LEU A 61 -5.07 11.57 -0.39
N ASN A 62 -5.83 11.29 -1.44
CA ASN A 62 -6.39 9.94 -1.61
C ASN A 62 -5.31 8.99 -2.16
N GLY A 63 -5.66 7.70 -2.29
CA GLY A 63 -4.69 6.71 -2.74
C GLY A 63 -4.08 6.97 -4.10
N LEU A 64 -4.86 7.47 -5.06
CA LEU A 64 -4.34 7.79 -6.40
C LEU A 64 -3.43 9.00 -6.37
N GLN A 65 -3.78 10.01 -5.60
CA GLN A 65 -2.96 11.21 -5.46
C GLN A 65 -1.63 10.88 -4.81
N LEU A 66 -1.66 10.00 -3.80
CA LEU A 66 -0.44 9.53 -3.15
C LEU A 66 0.44 8.76 -4.14
N LEU A 67 -0.15 7.84 -4.89
CA LEU A 67 0.57 7.07 -5.90
C LEU A 67 1.26 8.00 -6.91
N LYS A 68 0.51 8.96 -7.43
CA LYS A 68 1.05 9.91 -8.41
C LYS A 68 2.23 10.68 -7.83
N ALA A 69 2.09 11.19 -6.61
CA ALA A 69 3.16 11.94 -5.96
C ALA A 69 4.41 11.08 -5.75
N LEU A 70 4.25 9.83 -5.33
CA LEU A 70 5.38 8.92 -5.13
C LEU A 70 6.10 8.63 -6.44
N ARG A 71 5.38 8.54 -7.55
CA ARG A 71 5.99 8.29 -8.87
C ARG A 71 6.76 9.49 -9.40
N GLU A 72 6.44 10.69 -8.93
CA GLU A 72 7.12 11.91 -9.36
C GLU A 72 8.41 12.20 -8.58
N PHE A 73 8.60 11.56 -7.42
CA PHE A 73 9.78 11.75 -6.59
C PHE A 73 10.78 10.61 -6.81
N GLY A 74 12.01 10.95 -7.24
CA GLY A 74 13.01 9.95 -7.62
C GLY A 74 13.19 8.80 -6.65
N PRO A 75 13.48 9.05 -5.36
CA PRO A 75 13.71 7.97 -4.38
C PRO A 75 12.52 7.03 -4.15
N THR A 76 11.29 7.46 -4.46
CA THR A 76 10.10 6.64 -4.25
C THR A 76 9.48 6.14 -5.55
N ARG A 77 10.04 6.53 -6.69
CA ARG A 77 9.44 6.25 -8.00
C ARG A 77 9.18 4.78 -8.27
N GLN A 78 10.03 3.90 -7.78
CA GLN A 78 9.94 2.48 -8.05
C GLN A 78 9.40 1.64 -6.89
N CYS A 79 8.88 2.27 -5.84
CA CYS A 79 8.27 1.50 -4.77
C CYS A 79 7.07 0.71 -5.30
N CYS A 80 6.80 -0.43 -4.69
CA CYS A 80 5.61 -1.21 -5.03
C CYS A 80 4.41 -0.57 -4.33
N PHE A 81 3.39 -0.24 -5.09
CA PHE A 81 2.18 0.38 -4.56
C PHE A 81 0.99 -0.54 -4.76
N ILE A 82 0.34 -0.92 -3.68
CA ILE A 82 -0.84 -1.79 -3.69
C ILE A 82 -2.01 -1.00 -3.12
N LEU A 83 -3.02 -0.77 -3.95
CA LEU A 83 -4.22 -0.04 -3.54
C LEU A 83 -5.19 -1.00 -2.85
N VAL A 84 -5.66 -0.64 -1.66
CA VAL A 84 -6.64 -1.43 -0.92
C VAL A 84 -8.02 -0.86 -1.24
N THR A 85 -8.87 -1.66 -1.90
CA THR A 85 -10.09 -1.16 -2.53
C THR A 85 -11.34 -1.82 -1.99
N GLY A 86 -12.45 -1.07 -2.03
CA GLY A 86 -13.79 -1.62 -1.80
C GLY A 86 -14.48 -1.93 -3.13
N LYS A 87 -15.75 -2.30 -3.04
CA LYS A 87 -16.58 -2.51 -4.22
C LYS A 87 -16.76 -1.19 -4.98
N GLY A 88 -16.74 -1.27 -6.29
CA GLY A 88 -17.00 -0.12 -7.14
C GLY A 88 -15.77 0.70 -7.50
N ASP A 89 -14.59 0.27 -7.06
CA ASP A 89 -13.36 1.01 -7.30
C ASP A 89 -12.65 0.63 -8.61
N ARG A 90 -13.33 -0.06 -9.52
CA ARG A 90 -12.73 -0.51 -10.78
C ARG A 90 -12.15 0.63 -11.59
N ALA A 91 -12.88 1.75 -11.70
CA ALA A 91 -12.40 2.91 -12.45
C ALA A 91 -11.13 3.48 -11.83
N MET A 92 -11.03 3.46 -10.50
CA MET A 92 -9.86 3.95 -9.79
C MET A 92 -8.65 3.04 -10.00
N ILE A 93 -8.88 1.73 -10.07
CA ILE A 93 -7.82 0.76 -10.36
C ILE A 93 -7.28 1.01 -11.77
N GLU A 94 -8.17 1.18 -12.75
CA GLU A 94 -7.75 1.43 -14.14
C GLU A 94 -6.97 2.73 -14.25
N GLU A 95 -7.39 3.78 -13.55
CA GLU A 95 -6.66 5.03 -13.53
C GLU A 95 -5.31 4.87 -12.85
N GLY A 96 -5.27 4.12 -11.75
CA GLY A 96 -4.02 3.84 -11.04
C GLY A 96 -2.98 3.15 -11.90
N LYS A 97 -3.41 2.28 -12.81
CA LYS A 97 -2.51 1.59 -13.73
C LYS A 97 -1.75 2.58 -14.61
N LYS A 98 -2.35 3.70 -14.96
CA LYS A 98 -1.70 4.76 -15.74
C LYS A 98 -0.56 5.41 -14.98
N PHE A 99 -0.60 5.38 -13.65
CA PHE A 99 0.43 5.95 -12.79
C PHE A 99 1.36 4.89 -12.20
N GLY A 100 1.31 3.67 -12.72
CA GLY A 100 2.21 2.61 -12.28
C GLY A 100 1.75 1.87 -11.03
N LEU A 101 0.44 1.72 -10.86
CA LEU A 101 -0.10 0.86 -9.81
C LEU A 101 0.37 -0.57 -10.03
N ASN A 102 0.98 -1.17 -8.99
CA ASN A 102 1.52 -2.50 -9.11
C ASN A 102 0.48 -3.59 -8.91
N ASN A 103 -0.47 -3.37 -7.99
CA ASN A 103 -1.52 -4.33 -7.72
C ASN A 103 -2.61 -3.67 -6.87
N PHE A 104 -3.68 -4.41 -6.62
CA PHE A 104 -4.72 -3.99 -5.71
C PHE A 104 -5.13 -5.16 -4.81
N LEU A 105 -5.74 -4.84 -3.67
CA LEU A 105 -6.23 -5.81 -2.70
C LEU A 105 -7.67 -5.44 -2.37
N ALA A 106 -8.62 -6.32 -2.69
CA ALA A 106 -10.04 -6.06 -2.46
C ALA A 106 -10.44 -6.30 -1.01
N LYS A 107 -11.26 -5.43 -0.46
CA LYS A 107 -11.87 -5.62 0.86
C LYS A 107 -13.18 -6.41 0.71
N PRO A 108 -13.46 -7.35 1.60
CA PRO A 108 -12.62 -7.84 2.70
C PRO A 108 -11.50 -8.73 2.17
N PHE A 109 -10.33 -8.62 2.78
CA PHE A 109 -9.18 -9.44 2.40
C PHE A 109 -8.88 -10.47 3.49
N THR A 110 -8.09 -11.48 3.12
CA THR A 110 -7.57 -12.48 4.04
C THR A 110 -6.05 -12.43 3.99
N SER A 111 -5.39 -13.08 4.93
CA SER A 111 -3.92 -13.20 4.88
C SER A 111 -3.46 -13.90 3.60
N ALA A 112 -4.26 -14.86 3.10
CA ALA A 112 -3.94 -15.55 1.86
C ALA A 112 -4.02 -14.62 0.64
N THR A 113 -5.07 -13.79 0.53
CA THR A 113 -5.19 -12.86 -0.60
C THR A 113 -4.17 -11.75 -0.52
N LEU A 114 -3.84 -11.30 0.70
CA LEU A 114 -2.79 -10.32 0.92
C LEU A 114 -1.44 -10.87 0.46
N LYS A 115 -1.10 -12.08 0.88
CA LYS A 115 0.15 -12.73 0.49
C LYS A 115 0.24 -12.88 -1.02
N ALA A 116 -0.84 -13.31 -1.66
CA ALA A 116 -0.88 -13.45 -3.12
C ALA A 116 -0.63 -12.11 -3.82
N ALA A 117 -1.22 -11.03 -3.30
CA ALA A 117 -1.04 -9.70 -3.88
C ALA A 117 0.42 -9.24 -3.79
N ILE A 118 1.08 -9.54 -2.68
CA ILE A 118 2.50 -9.20 -2.51
C ILE A 118 3.37 -10.05 -3.43
N GLU A 119 3.13 -11.35 -3.48
CA GLU A 119 3.93 -12.27 -4.31
C GLU A 119 3.81 -11.95 -5.79
N ALA A 120 2.66 -11.45 -6.23
CA ALA A 120 2.49 -11.05 -7.62
C ALA A 120 3.39 -9.87 -8.00
N VAL A 121 3.84 -9.09 -7.04
CA VAL A 121 4.65 -7.89 -7.27
C VAL A 121 6.13 -8.15 -7.00
N VAL A 122 6.45 -8.82 -5.88
CA VAL A 122 7.84 -8.98 -5.43
C VAL A 122 8.37 -10.40 -5.62
N GLY A 123 7.53 -11.31 -6.11
CA GLY A 123 7.90 -12.69 -6.23
C GLY A 123 7.52 -13.51 -4.98
N LYS A 124 7.80 -14.79 -5.02
CA LYS A 124 7.34 -15.72 -4.00
C LYS A 124 7.91 -15.42 -2.62
N LEU A 125 7.03 -15.36 -1.62
CA LEU A 125 7.40 -15.19 -0.22
C LEU A 125 7.66 -16.57 0.38
N VAL A 126 8.90 -16.85 0.68
CA VAL A 126 9.28 -18.16 1.24
C VAL A 126 9.87 -17.96 2.61
#